data_a2b47269a6a9459b5bfa11301054339a
#
_entry.id   a2b47269a6a9459b5bfa11301054339a
#
_cell.length_a   1.000
_cell.length_b   1.000
_cell.length_c   1.000
_cell.angle_alpha   90.00
_cell.angle_beta   90.00
_cell.angle_gamma   90.00
#
_symmetry.space_group_name_H-M   'P 1'
#
loop_
_entity.id
_entity.type
_entity.pdbx_description
1 polymer ?
#
loop_
_entity_poly.entity_id
_entity_poly.type
_entity_poly.pdbx_seq_one_letter_code
_entity_poly.pdbx_strand_id
1 'polypeptide(L)'
;MAAQLSAPEQAAASKSHGGLGGSYEVTVYELENFQGKRCELSAECPNLTDSLLEKVGSIQVESGPWLAFVCRAFRGEQFVLEKRDYPCWDAWSSSRRHNDILLSLRPLHIDIPDHKLYLFESPAFSGRKMEIMDDDVPSLWAHGFQDCVASAHAITGTWVGYEFPGYRGSQYMFERGEYCRWNEWDANQPQLQSVCLIRDQKWHKWGCFLSS
;
A
#
# COMPACT_ATOMS: atom_id res chain seq x y z
N MET A 1 36.90 -42.46 -30.07
CA MET A 1 35.67 -42.39 -29.26
C MET A 1 35.64 -41.03 -28.56
N ALA A 2 34.91 -40.13 -29.14
CA ALA A 2 34.81 -38.77 -28.63
C ALA A 2 33.50 -38.61 -27.84
N ALA A 3 33.61 -38.24 -26.59
CA ALA A 3 32.45 -37.91 -25.76
C ALA A 3 32.09 -36.43 -25.98
N GLN A 4 30.88 -36.17 -26.48
CA GLN A 4 30.32 -34.84 -26.59
C GLN A 4 29.82 -34.41 -25.21
N LEU A 5 30.36 -33.30 -24.74
CA LEU A 5 29.84 -32.52 -23.62
C LEU A 5 28.74 -31.61 -24.14
N SER A 6 27.51 -31.80 -23.72
CA SER A 6 26.40 -30.92 -23.96
C SER A 6 26.48 -29.67 -23.03
N ALA A 7 26.40 -28.50 -23.63
CA ALA A 7 26.32 -27.21 -22.94
C ALA A 7 24.98 -27.03 -22.20
N PRO A 8 24.92 -26.31 -21.09
CA PRO A 8 23.67 -26.00 -20.43
C PRO A 8 22.90 -24.96 -21.21
N GLU A 9 21.64 -25.25 -21.38
CA GLU A 9 20.62 -24.42 -22.01
C GLU A 9 20.40 -23.14 -21.19
N GLN A 10 20.67 -21.99 -21.81
CA GLN A 10 20.39 -20.70 -21.24
C GLN A 10 18.88 -20.47 -21.27
N ALA A 11 18.26 -20.37 -20.09
CA ALA A 11 16.89 -19.92 -19.96
C ALA A 11 16.76 -18.50 -20.50
N ALA A 12 15.94 -18.35 -21.55
CA ALA A 12 15.63 -17.08 -22.18
C ALA A 12 14.82 -16.21 -21.21
N ALA A 13 15.41 -15.10 -20.79
CA ALA A 13 14.69 -14.05 -20.11
C ALA A 13 13.66 -13.46 -21.06
N SER A 14 12.39 -13.63 -20.76
CA SER A 14 11.29 -12.99 -21.46
C SER A 14 11.35 -11.48 -21.23
N LYS A 15 11.73 -10.74 -22.24
CA LYS A 15 11.60 -9.27 -22.27
C LYS A 15 10.11 -8.93 -22.37
N SER A 16 9.51 -8.54 -21.25
CA SER A 16 8.22 -7.90 -21.27
C SER A 16 8.36 -6.48 -21.84
N HIS A 17 7.50 -6.15 -22.77
CA HIS A 17 7.46 -4.88 -23.47
C HIS A 17 7.19 -3.71 -22.49
N GLY A 18 7.95 -2.63 -22.67
CA GLY A 18 7.88 -1.43 -21.87
C GLY A 18 6.54 -0.70 -21.98
N GLY A 19 5.84 -0.69 -20.85
CA GLY A 19 4.94 0.40 -20.49
C GLY A 19 5.74 1.45 -19.73
N LEU A 20 5.35 2.69 -19.81
CA LEU A 20 5.88 3.84 -19.05
C LEU A 20 5.60 3.70 -17.52
N GLY A 21 5.93 2.57 -16.95
CA GLY A 21 5.87 2.28 -15.52
C GLY A 21 7.27 2.38 -14.93
N GLY A 22 7.45 3.20 -13.89
CA GLY A 22 8.68 3.22 -13.12
C GLY A 22 8.98 1.82 -12.58
N SER A 23 10.25 1.51 -12.34
CA SER A 23 10.66 0.30 -11.65
C SER A 23 10.09 0.28 -10.23
N TYR A 24 9.72 -0.88 -9.74
CA TYR A 24 9.30 -1.10 -8.36
C TYR A 24 10.36 -1.96 -7.68
N GLU A 25 10.97 -1.41 -6.64
CA GLU A 25 12.03 -2.11 -5.90
C GLU A 25 11.86 -1.88 -4.41
N VAL A 26 11.82 -2.99 -3.65
CA VAL A 26 11.74 -2.98 -2.21
C VAL A 26 12.60 -4.09 -1.63
N THR A 27 13.37 -3.78 -0.61
CA THR A 27 14.15 -4.75 0.16
C THR A 27 13.56 -4.92 1.56
N VAL A 28 13.27 -6.15 1.93
CA VAL A 28 12.69 -6.54 3.21
C VAL A 28 13.75 -7.25 4.03
N TYR A 29 13.89 -6.88 5.30
CA TYR A 29 14.89 -7.43 6.23
C TYR A 29 14.23 -8.14 7.39
N GLU A 30 14.86 -9.22 7.86
CA GLU A 30 14.38 -10.03 8.98
C GLU A 30 14.38 -9.29 10.32
N LEU A 31 15.40 -8.45 10.54
CA LEU A 31 15.60 -7.71 11.78
C LEU A 31 15.46 -6.20 11.57
N GLU A 32 15.31 -5.48 12.66
CA GLU A 32 15.31 -4.02 12.66
C GLU A 32 16.64 -3.46 12.15
N ASN A 33 16.61 -2.20 11.74
CA ASN A 33 17.78 -1.46 11.24
C ASN A 33 18.51 -2.16 10.09
N PHE A 34 17.75 -2.80 9.19
CA PHE A 34 18.26 -3.40 7.95
C PHE A 34 19.28 -4.53 8.19
N GLN A 35 19.04 -5.33 9.21
CA GLN A 35 19.90 -6.43 9.62
C GLN A 35 19.27 -7.80 9.34
N GLY A 36 20.10 -8.83 9.38
CA GLY A 36 19.68 -10.22 9.19
C GLY A 36 19.51 -10.61 7.72
N LYS A 37 18.68 -11.62 7.49
CA LYS A 37 18.35 -12.05 6.13
C LYS A 37 17.56 -10.95 5.40
N ARG A 38 17.74 -10.88 4.10
CA ARG A 38 17.02 -9.91 3.26
C ARG A 38 16.42 -10.59 2.04
N CYS A 39 15.35 -10.00 1.53
CA CYS A 39 14.71 -10.36 0.29
C CYS A 39 14.47 -9.10 -0.55
N GLU A 40 14.96 -9.09 -1.78
CA GLU A 40 14.77 -8.03 -2.75
C GLU A 40 13.60 -8.40 -3.66
N LEU A 41 12.62 -7.51 -3.78
CA LEU A 41 11.41 -7.72 -4.56
C LEU A 41 11.27 -6.62 -5.61
N SER A 42 10.93 -7.01 -6.82
CA SER A 42 10.59 -6.13 -7.95
C SER A 42 9.19 -6.37 -8.51
N ALA A 43 8.49 -7.37 -7.97
CA ALA A 43 7.15 -7.75 -8.33
C ALA A 43 6.36 -8.18 -7.08
N GLU A 44 5.08 -8.45 -7.24
CA GLU A 44 4.24 -8.91 -6.15
C GLU A 44 4.76 -10.21 -5.53
N CYS A 45 4.68 -10.30 -4.21
CA CYS A 45 5.04 -11.46 -3.42
C CYS A 45 3.84 -11.87 -2.54
N PRO A 46 3.07 -12.88 -2.94
CA PRO A 46 1.90 -13.31 -2.19
C PRO A 46 2.24 -14.05 -0.89
N ASN A 47 3.50 -14.48 -0.73
CA ASN A 47 3.96 -15.14 0.47
C ASN A 47 5.46 -14.91 0.72
N LEU A 48 5.80 -14.05 1.65
CA LEU A 48 7.20 -13.76 2.03
C LEU A 48 7.92 -14.94 2.68
N THR A 49 7.19 -15.88 3.29
CA THR A 49 7.83 -17.04 3.92
C THR A 49 8.47 -17.98 2.90
N ASP A 50 8.07 -17.93 1.63
CA ASP A 50 8.71 -18.66 0.54
C ASP A 50 10.12 -18.13 0.24
N SER A 51 10.40 -16.87 0.64
CA SER A 51 11.71 -16.23 0.54
C SER A 51 12.60 -16.45 1.76
N LEU A 52 12.30 -17.43 2.62
CA LEU A 52 13.01 -17.75 3.85
C LEU A 52 13.01 -16.65 4.92
N LEU A 53 12.10 -15.68 4.82
CA LEU A 53 11.86 -14.68 5.85
C LEU A 53 10.68 -15.11 6.73
N GLU A 54 10.93 -15.39 7.99
CA GLU A 54 9.89 -15.77 8.95
C GLU A 54 9.18 -14.54 9.55
N LYS A 55 9.88 -13.42 9.57
CA LYS A 55 9.39 -12.14 10.09
C LYS A 55 10.01 -10.98 9.31
N VAL A 56 9.40 -9.81 9.45
CA VAL A 56 9.88 -8.57 8.85
C VAL A 56 10.17 -7.55 9.95
N GLY A 57 11.43 -7.19 10.13
CA GLY A 57 11.88 -6.21 11.13
C GLY A 57 12.07 -4.82 10.55
N SER A 58 12.49 -4.71 9.29
CA SER A 58 12.68 -3.43 8.60
C SER A 58 12.49 -3.56 7.08
N ILE A 59 12.21 -2.44 6.44
CA ILE A 59 11.92 -2.37 5.01
C ILE A 59 12.62 -1.15 4.42
N GLN A 60 13.16 -1.31 3.22
CA GLN A 60 13.76 -0.26 2.43
C GLN A 60 13.07 -0.21 1.07
N VAL A 61 12.36 0.88 0.78
CA VAL A 61 11.68 1.08 -0.49
C VAL A 61 12.54 1.97 -1.36
N GLU A 62 13.16 1.37 -2.37
CA GLU A 62 14.06 2.05 -3.30
C GLU A 62 13.27 2.78 -4.39
N SER A 63 12.18 2.16 -4.87
CA SER A 63 11.35 2.78 -5.90
C SER A 63 9.91 2.30 -5.92
N GLY A 64 9.00 3.21 -6.28
CA GLY A 64 7.57 3.02 -6.33
C GLY A 64 6.91 2.92 -4.95
N PRO A 65 5.60 3.12 -4.85
CA PRO A 65 4.84 2.77 -3.67
C PRO A 65 4.50 1.29 -3.65
N TRP A 66 4.46 0.72 -2.45
CA TRP A 66 4.12 -0.67 -2.19
C TRP A 66 2.99 -0.79 -1.18
N LEU A 67 2.28 -1.89 -1.22
CA LEU A 67 1.28 -2.26 -0.23
C LEU A 67 1.70 -3.57 0.44
N ALA A 68 1.82 -3.53 1.77
CA ALA A 68 2.19 -4.67 2.60
C ALA A 68 0.99 -5.17 3.40
N PHE A 69 0.91 -6.48 3.64
CA PHE A 69 -0.20 -7.12 4.34
C PHE A 69 0.29 -8.08 5.41
N VAL A 70 -0.45 -8.17 6.51
CA VAL A 70 -0.15 -9.09 7.62
C VAL A 70 -0.47 -10.54 7.29
N CYS A 71 -1.28 -10.82 6.28
CA CYS A 71 -1.62 -12.16 5.84
C CYS A 71 -1.09 -12.45 4.43
N ARG A 72 -1.08 -13.74 4.07
CA ARG A 72 -0.75 -14.19 2.71
C ARG A 72 -1.84 -13.76 1.72
N ALA A 73 -1.49 -13.77 0.44
CA ALA A 73 -2.40 -13.46 -0.65
C ALA A 73 -3.09 -12.08 -0.50
N PHE A 74 -2.34 -11.09 -0.01
CA PHE A 74 -2.75 -9.69 0.08
C PHE A 74 -4.02 -9.48 0.91
N ARG A 75 -4.06 -10.10 2.09
CA ARG A 75 -5.19 -10.01 3.02
C ARG A 75 -4.78 -9.47 4.39
N GLY A 76 -5.79 -9.08 5.16
CA GLY A 76 -5.65 -8.59 6.52
C GLY A 76 -5.28 -7.11 6.57
N GLU A 77 -4.73 -6.71 7.70
CA GLU A 77 -4.28 -5.33 7.89
C GLU A 77 -3.24 -4.97 6.85
N GLN A 78 -3.35 -3.78 6.28
CA GLN A 78 -2.54 -3.32 5.17
C GLN A 78 -1.80 -2.02 5.51
N PHE A 79 -0.62 -1.86 4.92
CA PHE A 79 0.24 -0.71 5.13
C PHE A 79 0.78 -0.20 3.81
N VAL A 80 0.65 1.11 3.60
CA VAL A 80 1.23 1.79 2.45
C VAL A 80 2.69 2.10 2.74
N LEU A 81 3.55 1.66 1.85
CA LEU A 81 4.98 1.88 1.91
C LEU A 81 5.39 2.78 0.73
N GLU A 82 5.75 4.00 1.03
CA GLU A 82 6.30 4.95 0.06
C GLU A 82 7.83 4.84 0.03
N LYS A 83 8.45 5.43 -0.98
CA LYS A 83 9.91 5.44 -1.12
C LYS A 83 10.58 6.10 0.07
N ARG A 84 11.04 5.29 1.02
CA ARG A 84 11.86 5.67 2.18
C ARG A 84 12.35 4.43 2.92
N ASP A 85 13.13 4.67 3.95
CA ASP A 85 13.58 3.67 4.91
C ASP A 85 12.59 3.52 6.06
N TYR A 86 12.30 2.29 6.43
CA TYR A 86 11.46 1.90 7.56
C TYR A 86 12.29 1.01 8.49
N PRO A 87 13.04 1.60 9.46
CA PRO A 87 14.01 0.87 10.27
C PRO A 87 13.38 -0.09 11.28
N CYS A 88 12.11 0.09 11.60
CA CYS A 88 11.35 -0.72 12.56
C CYS A 88 9.86 -0.66 12.23
N TRP A 89 9.08 -1.53 12.85
CA TRP A 89 7.64 -1.69 12.56
C TRP A 89 6.81 -0.43 12.78
N ASP A 90 7.13 0.40 13.76
CA ASP A 90 6.42 1.64 14.04
C ASP A 90 6.65 2.74 12.98
N ALA A 91 7.61 2.53 12.08
CA ALA A 91 7.83 3.41 10.93
C ALA A 91 6.76 3.24 9.83
N TRP A 92 6.11 2.07 9.73
CA TRP A 92 5.02 1.84 8.76
C TRP A 92 3.64 1.67 9.40
N SER A 93 3.57 1.38 10.69
CA SER A 93 2.32 1.18 11.41
C SER A 93 2.20 2.16 12.56
N SER A 94 1.07 2.86 12.61
CA SER A 94 0.66 3.65 13.78
C SER A 94 -0.39 2.90 14.61
N SER A 95 -0.66 1.65 14.31
CA SER A 95 -1.54 0.78 15.07
C SER A 95 -0.93 0.44 16.43
N ARG A 96 -1.75 0.37 17.47
CA ARG A 96 -1.31 -0.07 18.80
C ARG A 96 -1.03 -1.56 18.88
N ARG A 97 -1.39 -2.32 17.86
CA ARG A 97 -1.12 -3.75 17.78
C ARG A 97 0.26 -3.95 17.18
N HIS A 98 1.20 -4.30 18.02
CA HIS A 98 2.50 -4.78 17.57
C HIS A 98 2.31 -6.08 16.81
N ASN A 99 2.54 -6.05 15.52
CA ASN A 99 2.51 -7.23 14.69
C ASN A 99 3.71 -7.21 13.75
N ASP A 100 4.75 -7.96 14.10
CA ASP A 100 5.99 -8.08 13.32
C ASP A 100 5.80 -8.93 12.06
N ILE A 101 4.55 -9.35 11.79
CA ILE A 101 4.27 -10.29 10.73
C ILE A 101 3.72 -9.54 9.53
N LEU A 102 4.56 -9.36 8.52
CA LEU A 102 4.13 -9.06 7.16
C LEU A 102 4.34 -10.32 6.32
N LEU A 103 3.31 -10.76 5.63
CA LEU A 103 3.35 -12.02 4.88
C LEU A 103 3.22 -11.85 3.37
N SER A 104 2.75 -10.72 2.89
CA SER A 104 2.69 -10.45 1.45
C SER A 104 2.89 -8.97 1.14
N LEU A 105 3.46 -8.69 -0.03
CA LEU A 105 3.65 -7.36 -0.58
C LEU A 105 3.30 -7.33 -2.06
N ARG A 106 2.76 -6.22 -2.51
CA ARG A 106 2.58 -5.94 -3.94
C ARG A 106 2.86 -4.48 -4.28
N PRO A 107 3.34 -4.19 -5.50
CA PRO A 107 3.47 -2.81 -5.93
C PRO A 107 2.09 -2.16 -6.09
N LEU A 108 2.03 -0.85 -5.86
CA LEU A 108 0.88 -0.02 -6.17
C LEU A 108 1.10 0.68 -7.50
N HIS A 109 0.27 0.35 -8.48
CA HIS A 109 0.26 1.04 -9.76
C HIS A 109 -0.58 2.30 -9.63
N ILE A 110 0.05 3.46 -9.77
CA ILE A 110 -0.63 4.76 -9.71
C ILE A 110 -0.94 5.19 -11.13
N ASP A 111 -2.22 5.28 -11.44
CA ASP A 111 -2.74 5.80 -12.70
C ASP A 111 -3.13 7.29 -12.57
N ILE A 112 -2.46 8.13 -13.38
CA ILE A 112 -2.82 9.36 -14.09
C ILE A 112 -3.57 10.54 -13.39
N PRO A 113 -3.59 11.75 -14.04
CA PRO A 113 -3.46 13.06 -13.37
C PRO A 113 -4.68 13.56 -12.59
N ASP A 114 -5.86 13.02 -12.79
CA ASP A 114 -7.06 13.43 -12.07
C ASP A 114 -7.38 12.44 -10.96
N HIS A 115 -7.42 12.91 -9.72
CA HIS A 115 -7.69 12.05 -8.57
C HIS A 115 -9.02 12.44 -7.94
N LYS A 116 -9.99 11.51 -7.97
CA LYS A 116 -11.34 11.73 -7.47
C LYS A 116 -11.84 10.56 -6.64
N LEU A 117 -12.23 10.85 -5.41
CA LEU A 117 -12.81 9.91 -4.45
C LEU A 117 -14.13 10.43 -3.93
N TYR A 118 -15.15 9.58 -3.92
CA TYR A 118 -16.43 9.84 -3.27
C TYR A 118 -16.56 8.99 -2.01
N LEU A 119 -16.95 9.60 -0.92
CA LEU A 119 -17.27 8.95 0.34
C LEU A 119 -18.74 9.14 0.65
N PHE A 120 -19.38 8.09 1.20
CA PHE A 120 -20.80 8.09 1.55
C PHE A 120 -21.00 7.64 2.99
N GLU A 121 -21.92 8.30 3.67
CA GLU A 121 -22.25 8.02 5.07
C GLU A 121 -22.91 6.65 5.26
N SER A 122 -23.66 6.20 4.27
CA SER A 122 -24.42 4.94 4.32
C SER A 122 -23.93 3.93 3.27
N PRO A 123 -24.22 2.62 3.45
CA PRO A 123 -23.89 1.61 2.45
C PRO A 123 -24.59 1.86 1.11
N ALA A 124 -24.10 1.20 0.06
CA ALA A 124 -24.66 1.25 -1.30
C ALA A 124 -24.78 2.69 -1.83
N PHE A 125 -23.75 3.51 -1.57
CA PHE A 125 -23.60 4.88 -2.09
C PHE A 125 -24.76 5.80 -1.73
N SER A 126 -25.34 5.63 -0.56
CA SER A 126 -26.48 6.40 -0.07
C SER A 126 -26.11 7.30 1.12
N GLY A 127 -27.03 8.18 1.49
CA GLY A 127 -26.80 9.18 2.53
C GLY A 127 -26.00 10.36 2.06
N ARG A 128 -25.34 11.04 3.00
CA ARG A 128 -24.50 12.20 2.68
C ARG A 128 -23.30 11.75 1.85
N LYS A 129 -22.98 12.56 0.83
CA LYS A 129 -21.83 12.35 -0.05
C LYS A 129 -20.79 13.44 0.16
N MET A 130 -19.53 13.05 0.16
CA MET A 130 -18.38 13.95 0.10
C MET A 130 -17.56 13.64 -1.16
N GLU A 131 -17.20 14.68 -1.89
CA GLU A 131 -16.30 14.58 -3.05
C GLU A 131 -14.93 15.12 -2.66
N ILE A 132 -13.89 14.32 -2.90
CA ILE A 132 -12.51 14.70 -2.69
C ILE A 132 -11.80 14.69 -4.04
N MET A 133 -11.16 15.80 -4.39
CA MET A 133 -10.44 15.97 -5.65
C MET A 133 -9.04 16.50 -5.39
N ASP A 134 -8.03 15.72 -5.83
CA ASP A 134 -6.62 16.10 -5.82
C ASP A 134 -6.05 16.61 -4.48
N ASP A 135 -6.70 16.32 -3.37
CA ASP A 135 -6.34 16.86 -2.05
C ASP A 135 -6.30 15.78 -0.97
N ASP A 136 -5.55 16.06 0.08
CA ASP A 136 -5.49 15.26 1.28
C ASP A 136 -6.46 15.83 2.33
N VAL A 137 -7.21 14.97 3.00
CA VAL A 137 -8.17 15.37 4.01
C VAL A 137 -7.73 14.83 5.38
N PRO A 138 -7.07 15.64 6.21
CA PRO A 138 -6.56 15.22 7.51
C PRO A 138 -7.66 14.96 8.53
N SER A 139 -8.87 15.48 8.32
CA SER A 139 -10.02 15.24 9.17
C SER A 139 -11.33 15.32 8.41
N LEU A 140 -12.04 14.24 8.29
CA LEU A 140 -13.38 14.20 7.69
C LEU A 140 -14.41 14.90 8.60
N TRP A 141 -14.14 15.03 9.88
CA TRP A 141 -14.99 15.77 10.82
C TRP A 141 -15.15 17.22 10.44
N ALA A 142 -14.07 17.85 9.98
CA ALA A 142 -14.12 19.24 9.50
C ALA A 142 -15.07 19.44 8.31
N HIS A 143 -15.39 18.36 7.60
CA HIS A 143 -16.29 18.33 6.44
C HIS A 143 -17.67 17.74 6.78
N GLY A 144 -17.96 17.50 8.05
CA GLY A 144 -19.26 17.05 8.53
C GLY A 144 -19.48 15.52 8.50
N PHE A 145 -18.44 14.73 8.22
CA PHE A 145 -18.45 13.27 8.34
C PHE A 145 -17.90 12.87 9.71
N GLN A 146 -18.75 12.89 10.73
CA GLN A 146 -18.29 12.76 12.11
C GLN A 146 -18.00 11.31 12.52
N ASP A 147 -18.82 10.35 12.14
CA ASP A 147 -18.76 9.03 12.75
C ASP A 147 -18.84 7.86 11.77
N CYS A 148 -19.16 8.10 10.51
CA CYS A 148 -19.42 6.99 9.60
C CYS A 148 -19.09 7.30 8.14
N VAL A 149 -18.25 6.46 7.56
CA VAL A 149 -18.14 6.29 6.12
C VAL A 149 -18.41 4.83 5.83
N ALA A 150 -19.53 4.55 5.20
CA ALA A 150 -19.99 3.18 5.02
C ALA A 150 -19.85 2.65 3.60
N SER A 151 -19.70 3.51 2.62
CA SER A 151 -19.37 3.16 1.23
C SER A 151 -18.47 4.22 0.58
N ALA A 152 -17.75 3.82 -0.46
CA ALA A 152 -16.80 4.67 -1.16
C ALA A 152 -16.77 4.33 -2.65
N HIS A 153 -16.48 5.32 -3.48
CA HIS A 153 -16.23 5.12 -4.90
C HIS A 153 -14.98 5.89 -5.32
N ALA A 154 -13.89 5.16 -5.56
CA ALA A 154 -12.68 5.71 -6.13
C ALA A 154 -12.83 5.77 -7.66
N ILE A 155 -13.11 6.95 -8.17
CA ILE A 155 -13.32 7.20 -9.59
C ILE A 155 -11.99 7.12 -10.31
N THR A 156 -10.99 7.81 -9.80
CA THR A 156 -9.64 7.88 -10.32
C THR A 156 -8.64 8.05 -9.18
N GLY A 157 -7.40 7.62 -9.44
CA GLY A 157 -6.33 7.69 -8.46
C GLY A 157 -6.33 6.55 -7.47
N THR A 158 -5.34 6.56 -6.60
CA THR A 158 -5.16 5.60 -5.52
C THR A 158 -5.11 6.35 -4.20
N TRP A 159 -5.97 5.95 -3.28
CA TRP A 159 -6.18 6.65 -2.02
C TRP A 159 -5.91 5.73 -0.83
N VAL A 160 -5.43 6.29 0.26
CA VAL A 160 -5.37 5.60 1.53
C VAL A 160 -6.24 6.31 2.56
N GLY A 161 -7.16 5.56 3.16
CA GLY A 161 -7.96 6.02 4.27
C GLY A 161 -7.39 5.54 5.60
N TYR A 162 -7.64 6.28 6.65
CA TYR A 162 -7.17 5.97 8.01
C TYR A 162 -8.34 5.99 8.98
N GLU A 163 -8.25 5.11 9.96
CA GLU A 163 -9.25 4.97 11.01
C GLU A 163 -9.46 6.25 11.82
N PHE A 164 -8.36 7.00 12.10
CA PHE A 164 -8.38 8.20 12.92
C PHE A 164 -7.95 9.46 12.14
N PRO A 165 -8.23 10.66 12.68
CA PRO A 165 -7.74 11.90 12.09
C PRO A 165 -6.22 11.97 12.09
N GLY A 166 -5.65 12.75 11.19
CA GLY A 166 -4.22 12.96 11.10
C GLY A 166 -3.45 11.74 10.60
N TYR A 167 -4.09 10.92 9.77
CA TYR A 167 -3.47 9.78 9.09
C TYR A 167 -2.93 8.72 10.06
N ARG A 168 -3.74 8.33 11.04
CA ARG A 168 -3.39 7.38 12.09
C ARG A 168 -4.36 6.21 12.18
N GLY A 169 -3.90 5.13 12.81
CA GLY A 169 -4.66 3.90 12.99
C GLY A 169 -4.56 2.96 11.81
N SER A 170 -5.55 2.12 11.64
CA SER A 170 -5.62 1.16 10.53
C SER A 170 -5.70 1.88 9.18
N GLN A 171 -5.02 1.33 8.20
CA GLN A 171 -4.94 1.88 6.85
C GLN A 171 -5.84 1.07 5.91
N TYR A 172 -6.56 1.78 5.06
CA TYR A 172 -7.48 1.19 4.09
C TYR A 172 -7.19 1.73 2.70
N MET A 173 -6.94 0.82 1.76
CA MET A 173 -6.63 1.18 0.38
C MET A 173 -7.90 1.31 -0.46
N PHE A 174 -7.99 2.41 -1.20
CA PHE A 174 -9.00 2.62 -2.22
C PHE A 174 -8.32 2.73 -3.59
N GLU A 175 -8.25 1.63 -4.28
CA GLU A 175 -7.92 1.59 -5.70
C GLU A 175 -9.17 1.91 -6.51
N ARG A 176 -9.01 2.26 -7.78
CA ARG A 176 -10.15 2.54 -8.66
C ARG A 176 -11.21 1.44 -8.60
N GLY A 177 -12.40 1.80 -8.18
CA GLY A 177 -13.51 0.86 -8.01
C GLY A 177 -14.59 1.34 -7.06
N GLU A 178 -15.59 0.52 -6.92
CA GLU A 178 -16.75 0.73 -6.07
C GLU A 178 -16.65 -0.17 -4.83
N TYR A 179 -16.87 0.42 -3.67
CA TYR A 179 -16.88 -0.24 -2.36
C TYR A 179 -18.24 0.00 -1.73
N CYS A 180 -19.16 -0.93 -1.91
CA CYS A 180 -20.55 -0.80 -1.45
C CYS A 180 -20.70 -0.82 0.06
N ARG A 181 -19.70 -1.39 0.77
CA ARG A 181 -19.69 -1.48 2.24
C ARG A 181 -18.26 -1.41 2.77
N TRP A 182 -18.11 -0.98 4.02
CA TRP A 182 -16.82 -0.85 4.71
C TRP A 182 -16.01 -2.15 4.81
N ASN A 183 -16.64 -3.32 4.83
CA ASN A 183 -15.94 -4.60 4.84
C ASN A 183 -15.25 -4.93 3.51
N GLU A 184 -15.57 -4.24 2.43
CA GLU A 184 -14.90 -4.40 1.13
C GLU A 184 -13.51 -3.74 1.09
N TRP A 185 -13.20 -2.85 2.04
CA TRP A 185 -11.84 -2.35 2.27
C TRP A 185 -11.19 -2.90 3.54
N ASP A 186 -11.68 -4.07 4.02
CA ASP A 186 -11.18 -4.79 5.18
C ASP A 186 -11.34 -4.07 6.53
N ALA A 187 -12.23 -3.10 6.63
CA ALA A 187 -12.57 -2.46 7.88
C ALA A 187 -13.51 -3.35 8.72
N ASN A 188 -13.36 -3.29 10.04
CA ASN A 188 -14.23 -3.99 10.97
C ASN A 188 -15.50 -3.20 11.31
N GLN A 189 -15.49 -1.91 11.02
CA GLN A 189 -16.58 -0.97 11.28
C GLN A 189 -16.51 0.19 10.30
N PRO A 190 -17.60 0.92 10.06
CA PRO A 190 -17.64 2.04 9.10
C PRO A 190 -16.95 3.30 9.64
N GLN A 191 -15.73 3.17 10.15
CA GLN A 191 -14.95 4.25 10.72
C GLN A 191 -13.80 4.62 9.78
N LEU A 192 -13.87 5.82 9.23
CA LEU A 192 -12.84 6.43 8.42
C LEU A 192 -12.82 7.91 8.75
N GLN A 193 -11.67 8.46 9.15
CA GLN A 193 -11.59 9.83 9.65
C GLN A 193 -10.55 10.71 8.97
N SER A 194 -9.66 10.12 8.18
CA SER A 194 -8.76 10.87 7.30
C SER A 194 -8.46 10.08 6.04
N VAL A 195 -8.14 10.80 4.98
CA VAL A 195 -7.82 10.23 3.66
C VAL A 195 -6.68 11.01 3.06
N CYS A 196 -5.71 10.32 2.47
CA CYS A 196 -4.69 10.97 1.66
C CYS A 196 -4.54 10.31 0.29
N LEU A 197 -4.12 11.11 -0.67
CA LEU A 197 -3.84 10.68 -2.03
C LEU A 197 -2.44 10.11 -2.10
N ILE A 198 -2.28 8.94 -2.73
CA ILE A 198 -0.97 8.41 -3.06
C ILE A 198 -0.51 9.01 -4.38
N ARG A 199 0.60 9.73 -4.33
CA ARG A 199 1.18 10.44 -5.47
C ARG A 199 2.41 9.70 -5.98
N ASP A 200 2.59 9.66 -7.30
CA ASP A 200 3.86 9.22 -7.88
C ASP A 200 4.93 10.28 -7.57
N GLN A 201 5.99 9.86 -6.89
CA GLN A 201 7.05 10.76 -6.39
C GLN A 201 7.84 11.48 -7.50
N LYS A 202 7.65 11.14 -8.75
CA LYS A 202 8.27 11.84 -9.88
C LYS A 202 7.80 13.29 -10.03
N TRP A 203 6.66 13.66 -9.47
CA TRP A 203 6.00 14.95 -9.68
C TRP A 203 5.95 15.85 -8.46
N HIS A 204 6.36 15.39 -7.27
CA HIS A 204 6.25 16.17 -6.05
C HIS A 204 7.60 16.49 -5.43
N LYS A 205 7.97 17.77 -5.49
CA LYS A 205 9.11 18.35 -4.78
C LYS A 205 8.88 18.50 -3.26
N TRP A 206 7.68 18.19 -2.77
CA TRP A 206 7.28 18.38 -1.38
C TRP A 206 6.45 17.18 -0.95
N GLY A 207 7.03 16.32 -0.16
CA GLY A 207 6.33 15.17 0.44
C GLY A 207 5.29 15.63 1.47
N CYS A 208 4.15 14.93 1.55
CA CYS A 208 3.09 15.14 2.53
C CYS A 208 3.48 14.82 3.98
N PHE A 209 4.73 14.55 4.24
CA PHE A 209 5.22 14.25 5.58
C PHE A 209 6.25 15.27 6.04
N LEU A 210 5.76 16.42 6.48
CA LEU A 210 6.49 17.18 7.47
C LEU A 210 5.98 16.77 8.84
N SER A 211 6.73 15.88 9.43
CA SER A 211 6.76 15.60 10.85
C SER A 211 6.98 16.88 11.64
N SER A 212 6.25 17.04 12.66
CA SER A 212 6.70 17.63 13.91
C SER A 212 5.98 16.95 15.05
#